data_e24dee1e0e5541673eceb60410547f06
#
_entry.id   e24dee1e0e5541673eceb60410547f06
#
_cell.length_a   1.000
_cell.length_b   1.000
_cell.length_c   1.000
_cell.angle_alpha   90.00
_cell.angle_beta   90.00
_cell.angle_gamma   90.00
#
_symmetry.space_group_name_H-M   'P 1'
#
loop_
_entity.id
_entity.type
_entity.pdbx_description
1 polymer ?
#
loop_
_entity_poly.entity_id
_entity_poly.type
_entity_poly.pdbx_seq_one_letter_code
_entity_poly.pdbx_strand_id
1 'polypeptide(L)'
;MKNISILFADSIHFHVRNFKSLFDLIDRHKIHHTFIHERNKWVSAYGNYEEFFNELQPLYNKLLGKDIEQLYSLTIYGINIFKVCRDELLSYYLPIDSFRRLLTGVPDDRNILLYMMQIDQRTLLLNFAAAWSWLEFWKEKLSKIRNHTYACIFSGAQIYNRTLLELLKTHPTIPLVLEHFFTGNEYYMEEKYDPIPNNTNLKINNTYNSIIIEEHGFELDRERIKAINKVLLTKNKNVRQPSDTLLLEKKNSKTVTIIGQVINDFSIICTAKNYISTIDFYIELIDKLLCDDDVFIVFKSHPWERQKNNVRSALTLDKINEHIKSLSLDKSSRVLLTEHFNLEGLIKQSDYIVTLCSQSAIEAAFWGMKPIQLGNAFYGQKGFTHDYDSIDEFYADLQKNKLNKYLTVDEYDNLECFLVKFLEKSLISVHKSGILSLEKKLKLPSYISMVQPVIKEVKYKDVDRISKNNSEKVSNADIVHHKENNMNLDNVKSPLIIKEYKNEKAILKKIKKLKRNPKAFLIDSKHRSLNLLARFLF
;
A
#
# COMPACT_ATOMS: atom_id res chain seq x y z
N MET A 1 11.41 -2.53 -32.37
CA MET A 1 11.02 -2.28 -30.96
C MET A 1 11.43 -3.50 -30.15
N LYS A 2 12.06 -3.32 -28.96
CA LYS A 2 12.31 -4.47 -28.07
C LYS A 2 10.95 -4.99 -27.60
N ASN A 3 10.58 -6.22 -27.96
CA ASN A 3 9.42 -6.88 -27.40
C ASN A 3 9.70 -7.13 -25.91
N ILE A 4 9.09 -6.37 -25.02
CA ILE A 4 9.17 -6.63 -23.59
C ILE A 4 8.31 -7.83 -23.22
N SER A 5 8.70 -8.52 -22.16
CA SER A 5 7.98 -9.65 -21.58
C SER A 5 8.03 -9.61 -20.07
N ILE A 6 6.99 -10.12 -19.42
CA ILE A 6 6.82 -10.00 -17.96
C ILE A 6 6.62 -11.38 -17.33
N LEU A 7 7.42 -11.69 -16.31
CA LEU A 7 7.22 -12.80 -15.40
C LEU A 7 6.50 -12.30 -14.14
N PHE A 8 5.42 -12.94 -13.72
CA PHE A 8 4.80 -12.74 -12.41
C PHE A 8 5.24 -13.83 -11.45
N ALA A 9 5.84 -13.46 -10.32
CA ALA A 9 6.40 -14.39 -9.36
C ALA A 9 5.37 -15.32 -8.71
N ASP A 10 4.11 -14.93 -8.70
CA ASP A 10 2.97 -15.72 -8.24
C ASP A 10 1.69 -15.28 -8.95
N SER A 11 0.59 -16.02 -8.72
CA SER A 11 -0.74 -15.67 -9.21
C SER A 11 -1.72 -15.29 -8.09
N ILE A 12 -1.26 -15.24 -6.83
CA ILE A 12 -2.11 -14.96 -5.68
C ILE A 12 -2.24 -13.46 -5.43
N HIS A 13 -1.13 -12.73 -5.53
CA HIS A 13 -1.10 -11.30 -5.23
C HIS A 13 -1.49 -10.42 -6.42
N PHE A 14 -1.30 -10.92 -7.66
CA PHE A 14 -1.54 -10.14 -8.87
C PHE A 14 -2.97 -10.31 -9.39
N HIS A 15 -3.88 -9.47 -8.88
CA HIS A 15 -5.29 -9.44 -9.30
C HIS A 15 -5.60 -8.20 -10.12
N VAL A 16 -6.46 -8.34 -11.14
CA VAL A 16 -6.99 -7.23 -11.95
C VAL A 16 -7.60 -6.13 -11.06
N ARG A 17 -8.24 -6.49 -9.93
CA ARG A 17 -8.78 -5.51 -8.98
C ARG A 17 -7.74 -4.51 -8.48
N ASN A 18 -6.51 -4.98 -8.22
CA ASN A 18 -5.46 -4.22 -7.54
C ASN A 18 -4.45 -3.61 -8.51
N PHE A 19 -4.30 -4.19 -9.71
CA PHE A 19 -3.29 -3.81 -10.71
C PHE A 19 -3.92 -3.65 -12.10
N LYS A 20 -5.17 -3.15 -12.17
CA LYS A 20 -5.93 -3.09 -13.42
C LYS A 20 -5.18 -2.38 -14.54
N SER A 21 -4.52 -1.26 -14.25
CA SER A 21 -3.77 -0.52 -15.27
C SER A 21 -2.60 -1.33 -15.87
N LEU A 22 -1.95 -2.19 -15.05
CA LEU A 22 -0.89 -3.08 -15.53
C LEU A 22 -1.45 -4.15 -16.49
N PHE A 23 -2.60 -4.76 -16.15
CA PHE A 23 -3.24 -5.73 -17.03
C PHE A 23 -3.79 -5.07 -18.29
N ASP A 24 -4.41 -3.90 -18.18
CA ASP A 24 -4.88 -3.12 -19.35
C ASP A 24 -3.70 -2.74 -20.28
N LEU A 25 -2.50 -2.45 -19.72
CA LEU A 25 -1.29 -2.21 -20.50
C LEU A 25 -0.82 -3.48 -21.23
N ILE A 26 -0.77 -4.62 -20.52
CA ILE A 26 -0.38 -5.91 -21.08
C ILE A 26 -1.27 -6.26 -22.27
N ASP A 27 -2.59 -6.13 -22.10
CA ASP A 27 -3.57 -6.40 -23.16
C ASP A 27 -3.42 -5.43 -24.34
N ARG A 28 -3.23 -4.13 -24.05
CA ARG A 28 -3.08 -3.07 -25.06
C ARG A 28 -1.85 -3.28 -25.95
N HIS A 29 -0.71 -3.56 -25.35
CA HIS A 29 0.56 -3.74 -26.05
C HIS A 29 0.85 -5.19 -26.41
N LYS A 30 -0.09 -6.13 -26.14
CA LYS A 30 0.06 -7.58 -26.36
C LYS A 30 1.37 -8.12 -25.78
N ILE A 31 1.70 -7.69 -24.55
CA ILE A 31 2.92 -8.06 -23.86
C ILE A 31 2.85 -9.54 -23.49
N HIS A 32 3.86 -10.30 -23.91
CA HIS A 32 4.00 -11.68 -23.46
C HIS A 32 4.22 -11.73 -21.94
N HIS A 33 3.42 -12.53 -21.23
CA HIS A 33 3.53 -12.65 -19.79
C HIS A 33 3.32 -14.09 -19.34
N THR A 34 3.94 -14.43 -18.21
CA THR A 34 3.87 -15.76 -17.60
C THR A 34 3.62 -15.62 -16.10
N PHE A 35 2.65 -16.34 -15.57
CA PHE A 35 2.43 -16.48 -14.14
C PHE A 35 3.05 -17.77 -13.64
N ILE A 36 3.71 -17.69 -12.49
CA ILE A 36 4.12 -18.88 -11.75
C ILE A 36 2.95 -19.32 -10.86
N HIS A 37 2.43 -20.50 -11.12
CA HIS A 37 1.32 -21.09 -10.38
C HIS A 37 1.77 -22.23 -9.46
N GLU A 38 2.92 -22.81 -9.78
CA GLU A 38 3.51 -23.86 -9.00
C GLU A 38 3.84 -23.32 -7.60
N ARG A 39 3.62 -24.14 -6.59
CA ARG A 39 3.86 -23.78 -5.19
C ARG A 39 3.02 -22.62 -4.65
N ASN A 40 1.88 -22.28 -5.25
CA ASN A 40 0.99 -21.23 -4.73
C ASN A 40 0.63 -21.42 -3.25
N LYS A 41 0.51 -22.67 -2.77
CA LYS A 41 0.29 -22.96 -1.35
C LYS A 41 1.44 -22.46 -0.48
N TRP A 42 2.68 -22.58 -0.95
CA TRP A 42 3.88 -22.14 -0.24
C TRP A 42 3.99 -20.63 -0.13
N VAL A 43 3.43 -19.89 -1.10
CA VAL A 43 3.39 -18.42 -1.09
C VAL A 43 2.63 -17.88 0.13
N SER A 44 1.69 -18.64 0.67
CA SER A 44 0.89 -18.27 1.84
C SER A 44 1.41 -18.86 3.17
N ALA A 45 2.61 -19.42 3.21
CA ALA A 45 3.17 -20.08 4.40
C ALA A 45 3.49 -19.10 5.53
N TYR A 46 4.00 -17.91 5.21
CA TYR A 46 4.37 -16.86 6.18
C TYR A 46 5.22 -17.40 7.36
N GLY A 47 6.25 -18.19 7.05
CA GLY A 47 7.13 -18.81 8.03
C GLY A 47 6.62 -20.14 8.61
N ASN A 48 5.37 -20.51 8.38
CA ASN A 48 4.82 -21.80 8.82
C ASN A 48 4.87 -22.82 7.68
N TYR A 49 5.97 -23.56 7.58
CA TYR A 49 6.18 -24.58 6.55
C TYR A 49 5.89 -26.01 7.04
N GLU A 50 5.23 -26.19 8.18
CA GLU A 50 4.96 -27.52 8.75
C GLU A 50 4.12 -28.40 7.83
N GLU A 51 3.13 -27.83 7.12
CA GLU A 51 2.30 -28.57 6.16
C GLU A 51 3.10 -29.13 4.98
N PHE A 52 4.30 -28.61 4.72
CA PHE A 52 5.18 -29.01 3.62
C PHE A 52 6.38 -29.84 4.08
N PHE A 53 6.33 -30.35 5.33
CA PHE A 53 7.43 -31.11 5.92
C PHE A 53 7.89 -32.25 5.03
N ASN A 54 6.97 -33.05 4.50
CA ASN A 54 7.31 -34.23 3.67
C ASN A 54 8.11 -33.83 2.41
N GLU A 55 7.79 -32.69 1.81
CA GLU A 55 8.50 -32.17 0.65
C GLU A 55 9.87 -31.59 1.03
N LEU A 56 9.97 -31.02 2.22
CA LEU A 56 11.17 -30.36 2.75
C LEU A 56 12.12 -31.32 3.48
N GLN A 57 11.66 -32.51 3.89
CA GLN A 57 12.40 -33.44 4.72
C GLN A 57 13.82 -33.77 4.22
N PRO A 58 14.07 -33.98 2.91
CA PRO A 58 15.42 -34.24 2.43
C PRO A 58 16.41 -33.10 2.68
N LEU A 59 15.93 -31.84 2.53
CA LEU A 59 16.74 -30.64 2.80
C LEU A 59 16.83 -30.36 4.30
N TYR A 60 15.75 -30.53 5.03
CA TYR A 60 15.71 -30.43 6.48
C TYR A 60 16.74 -31.34 7.14
N ASN A 61 16.82 -32.61 6.71
CA ASN A 61 17.79 -33.58 7.24
C ASN A 61 19.25 -33.17 7.01
N LYS A 62 19.54 -32.43 5.92
CA LYS A 62 20.89 -31.87 5.66
C LYS A 62 21.25 -30.73 6.61
N LEU A 63 20.27 -30.13 7.24
CA LEU A 63 20.43 -29.01 8.18
C LEU A 63 20.50 -29.47 9.64
N LEU A 64 20.00 -30.67 9.93
CA LEU A 64 20.07 -31.27 11.28
C LEU A 64 21.52 -31.36 11.75
N GLY A 65 21.74 -31.06 13.02
CA GLY A 65 23.05 -31.14 13.66
C GLY A 65 24.03 -30.02 13.31
N LYS A 66 23.63 -29.07 12.45
CA LYS A 66 24.46 -27.87 12.22
C LYS A 66 24.38 -26.93 13.42
N ASP A 67 25.53 -26.40 13.80
CA ASP A 67 25.62 -25.38 14.82
C ASP A 67 25.24 -23.99 14.28
N ILE A 68 25.21 -23.00 15.17
CA ILE A 68 24.78 -21.65 14.84
C ILE A 68 25.67 -20.97 13.77
N GLU A 69 26.98 -21.19 13.82
CA GLU A 69 27.92 -20.58 12.88
C GLU A 69 27.79 -21.20 11.48
N GLN A 70 27.57 -22.50 11.42
CA GLN A 70 27.31 -23.23 10.18
C GLN A 70 25.98 -22.79 9.54
N LEU A 71 24.94 -22.53 10.34
CA LEU A 71 23.67 -22.04 9.85
C LEU A 71 23.75 -20.57 9.43
N TYR A 72 24.42 -19.72 10.21
CA TYR A 72 24.58 -18.30 9.92
C TYR A 72 25.39 -18.03 8.63
N SER A 73 26.42 -18.84 8.41
CA SER A 73 27.28 -18.75 7.21
C SER A 73 26.78 -19.55 6.01
N LEU A 74 25.66 -20.30 6.15
CA LEU A 74 25.16 -21.19 5.10
C LEU A 74 24.81 -20.41 3.84
N THR A 75 25.42 -20.81 2.72
CA THR A 75 25.11 -20.25 1.40
C THR A 75 24.72 -21.33 0.41
N ILE A 76 23.70 -21.04 -0.41
CA ILE A 76 23.30 -21.85 -1.56
C ILE A 76 23.38 -20.96 -2.80
N TYR A 77 24.11 -21.41 -3.80
CA TYR A 77 24.40 -20.61 -5.00
C TYR A 77 25.03 -19.22 -4.71
N GLY A 78 25.82 -19.12 -3.62
CA GLY A 78 26.40 -17.87 -3.16
C GLY A 78 25.44 -16.93 -2.41
N ILE A 79 24.19 -17.36 -2.18
CA ILE A 79 23.16 -16.59 -1.47
C ILE A 79 23.07 -17.10 -0.04
N ASN A 80 23.21 -16.21 0.94
CA ASN A 80 23.08 -16.55 2.36
C ASN A 80 21.62 -16.87 2.70
N ILE A 81 21.40 -18.08 3.26
CA ILE A 81 20.07 -18.60 3.55
C ILE A 81 19.39 -17.80 4.66
N PHE A 82 20.10 -17.46 5.74
CA PHE A 82 19.50 -16.67 6.80
C PHE A 82 19.00 -15.31 6.31
N LYS A 83 19.78 -14.62 5.49
CA LYS A 83 19.39 -13.32 4.90
C LYS A 83 18.07 -13.37 4.14
N VAL A 84 17.80 -14.45 3.41
CA VAL A 84 16.55 -14.57 2.65
C VAL A 84 15.38 -15.05 3.51
N CYS A 85 15.63 -15.67 4.66
CA CYS A 85 14.61 -16.14 5.59
C CYS A 85 14.24 -15.10 6.65
N ARG A 86 15.16 -14.20 7.01
CA ARG A 86 15.13 -13.37 8.21
C ARG A 86 13.79 -12.66 8.43
N ASP A 87 13.29 -11.99 7.42
CA ASP A 87 12.09 -11.14 7.56
C ASP A 87 10.82 -12.00 7.75
N GLU A 88 10.71 -13.11 7.01
CA GLU A 88 9.58 -14.03 7.17
C GLU A 88 9.67 -14.81 8.49
N LEU A 89 10.88 -15.22 8.92
CA LEU A 89 11.11 -15.80 10.24
C LEU A 89 10.72 -14.83 11.36
N LEU A 90 11.15 -13.58 11.30
CA LEU A 90 10.74 -12.58 12.29
C LEU A 90 9.23 -12.41 12.32
N SER A 91 8.56 -12.41 11.17
CA SER A 91 7.09 -12.38 11.09
C SER A 91 6.43 -13.56 11.83
N TYR A 92 7.08 -14.72 11.87
CA TYR A 92 6.61 -15.91 12.59
C TYR A 92 6.94 -15.86 14.08
N TYR A 93 8.18 -15.44 14.46
CA TYR A 93 8.66 -15.52 15.84
C TYR A 93 8.22 -14.36 16.72
N LEU A 94 8.05 -13.14 16.18
CA LEU A 94 7.63 -11.97 16.97
C LEU A 94 6.30 -12.15 17.72
N PRO A 95 5.29 -12.89 17.23
CA PRO A 95 4.11 -13.26 18.02
C PRO A 95 4.39 -14.10 19.27
N ILE A 96 5.55 -14.77 19.37
CA ILE A 96 5.91 -15.68 20.47
C ILE A 96 6.49 -14.90 21.65
N ASP A 97 5.82 -14.91 22.81
CA ASP A 97 6.23 -14.15 24.00
C ASP A 97 7.65 -14.49 24.48
N SER A 98 8.02 -15.78 24.50
CA SER A 98 9.36 -16.22 24.92
C SER A 98 10.45 -15.71 23.98
N PHE A 99 10.19 -15.57 22.70
CA PHE A 99 11.12 -14.97 21.75
C PHE A 99 11.29 -13.47 22.00
N ARG A 100 10.19 -12.72 22.14
CA ARG A 100 10.28 -11.28 22.40
C ARG A 100 11.06 -10.94 23.66
N ARG A 101 10.91 -11.72 24.71
CA ARG A 101 11.66 -11.52 25.99
C ARG A 101 13.18 -11.63 25.85
N LEU A 102 13.67 -12.27 24.79
CA LEU A 102 15.10 -12.34 24.48
C LEU A 102 15.58 -11.10 23.71
N LEU A 103 14.67 -10.34 23.11
CA LEU A 103 15.01 -9.17 22.34
C LEU A 103 15.28 -7.98 23.27
N THR A 104 16.44 -7.37 23.12
CA THR A 104 16.78 -6.08 23.75
C THR A 104 17.11 -5.10 22.62
N GLY A 105 16.23 -4.15 22.38
CA GLY A 105 16.34 -3.27 21.21
C GLY A 105 16.20 -4.03 19.88
N VAL A 106 17.10 -3.78 18.93
CA VAL A 106 17.25 -4.56 17.69
C VAL A 106 18.56 -5.34 17.76
N PRO A 107 18.51 -6.63 18.14
CA PRO A 107 19.71 -7.45 18.20
C PRO A 107 20.37 -7.60 16.82
N ASP A 108 21.65 -7.91 16.79
CA ASP A 108 22.29 -8.30 15.56
C ASP A 108 21.71 -9.61 15.00
N ASP A 109 21.90 -9.81 13.71
CA ASP A 109 21.32 -10.94 12.98
C ASP A 109 21.77 -12.32 13.52
N ARG A 110 22.98 -12.42 14.08
CA ARG A 110 23.49 -13.66 14.66
C ARG A 110 22.77 -13.99 15.96
N ASN A 111 22.54 -13.02 16.81
CA ASN A 111 21.76 -13.18 18.04
C ASN A 111 20.30 -13.48 17.74
N ILE A 112 19.70 -12.84 16.73
CA ILE A 112 18.35 -13.17 16.26
C ILE A 112 18.27 -14.66 15.88
N LEU A 113 19.21 -15.16 15.08
CA LEU A 113 19.26 -16.58 14.68
C LEU A 113 19.42 -17.50 15.89
N LEU A 114 20.29 -17.15 16.84
CA LEU A 114 20.49 -17.92 18.07
C LEU A 114 19.20 -18.03 18.89
N TYR A 115 18.49 -16.92 19.07
CA TYR A 115 17.22 -16.88 19.80
C TYR A 115 16.14 -17.71 19.11
N MET A 116 16.03 -17.62 17.79
CA MET A 116 15.11 -18.47 17.00
C MET A 116 15.43 -19.96 17.18
N MET A 117 16.71 -20.33 17.16
CA MET A 117 17.15 -21.71 17.36
C MET A 117 16.81 -22.24 18.77
N GLN A 118 16.92 -21.39 19.79
CA GLN A 118 16.56 -21.74 21.16
C GLN A 118 15.06 -21.91 21.39
N ILE A 119 14.25 -21.10 20.70
CA ILE A 119 12.79 -21.09 20.90
C ILE A 119 12.11 -22.20 20.10
N ASP A 120 12.43 -22.34 18.81
CA ASP A 120 11.83 -23.35 17.93
C ASP A 120 12.77 -23.70 16.78
N GLN A 121 13.76 -24.55 17.05
CA GLN A 121 14.71 -25.02 16.05
C GLN A 121 14.03 -25.68 14.84
N ARG A 122 12.91 -26.39 15.06
CA ARG A 122 12.20 -27.10 13.98
C ARG A 122 11.69 -26.12 12.94
N THR A 123 10.96 -25.09 13.35
CA THR A 123 10.46 -24.05 12.42
C THR A 123 11.60 -23.31 11.74
N LEU A 124 12.68 -22.98 12.47
CA LEU A 124 13.87 -22.35 11.88
C LEU A 124 14.42 -23.20 10.72
N LEU A 125 14.69 -24.48 10.97
CA LEU A 125 15.27 -25.38 9.95
C LEU A 125 14.31 -25.65 8.78
N LEU A 126 13.00 -25.66 9.02
CA LEU A 126 11.99 -25.75 7.94
C LEU A 126 12.01 -24.52 7.04
N ASN A 127 12.16 -23.34 7.59
CA ASN A 127 12.30 -22.11 6.79
C ASN A 127 13.59 -22.10 5.97
N PHE A 128 14.70 -22.59 6.54
CA PHE A 128 15.96 -22.75 5.81
C PHE A 128 15.82 -23.77 4.67
N ALA A 129 15.18 -24.89 4.93
CA ALA A 129 14.89 -25.90 3.90
C ALA A 129 13.96 -25.33 2.81
N ALA A 130 12.97 -24.54 3.19
CA ALA A 130 12.08 -23.86 2.25
C ALA A 130 12.84 -22.85 1.38
N ALA A 131 13.72 -22.02 1.96
CA ALA A 131 14.54 -21.08 1.21
C ALA A 131 15.48 -21.79 0.24
N TRP A 132 16.12 -22.88 0.67
CA TRP A 132 16.94 -23.70 -0.21
C TRP A 132 16.12 -24.26 -1.37
N SER A 133 14.95 -24.85 -1.08
CA SER A 133 14.04 -25.37 -2.11
C SER A 133 13.52 -24.31 -3.07
N TRP A 134 13.26 -23.06 -2.58
CA TRP A 134 12.89 -21.94 -3.43
C TRP A 134 14.05 -21.48 -4.33
N LEU A 135 15.29 -21.45 -3.84
CA LEU A 135 16.47 -21.13 -4.67
C LEU A 135 16.65 -22.14 -5.80
N GLU A 136 16.52 -23.46 -5.50
CA GLU A 136 16.56 -24.52 -6.53
C GLU A 136 15.45 -24.33 -7.57
N PHE A 137 14.23 -24.10 -7.10
CA PHE A 137 13.06 -23.87 -7.95
C PHE A 137 13.27 -22.66 -8.88
N TRP A 138 13.64 -21.51 -8.34
CA TRP A 138 13.84 -20.30 -9.15
C TRP A 138 15.00 -20.45 -10.12
N LYS A 139 16.11 -21.07 -9.71
CA LYS A 139 17.25 -21.32 -10.60
C LYS A 139 16.83 -22.20 -11.79
N GLU A 140 16.08 -23.24 -11.53
CA GLU A 140 15.55 -24.13 -12.58
C GLU A 140 14.54 -23.35 -13.48
N LYS A 141 13.63 -22.59 -12.91
CA LYS A 141 12.66 -21.79 -13.68
C LYS A 141 13.35 -20.75 -14.56
N LEU A 142 14.27 -19.97 -14.03
CA LEU A 142 15.00 -18.95 -14.78
C LEU A 142 15.84 -19.55 -15.91
N SER A 143 16.33 -20.79 -15.78
CA SER A 143 17.07 -21.48 -16.84
C SER A 143 16.18 -22.05 -17.95
N LYS A 144 14.94 -22.46 -17.63
CA LYS A 144 14.01 -23.12 -18.55
C LYS A 144 13.05 -22.16 -19.24
N ILE A 145 12.64 -21.09 -18.56
CA ILE A 145 11.73 -20.09 -19.09
C ILE A 145 12.56 -19.10 -19.93
N ARG A 146 12.06 -18.76 -21.14
CA ARG A 146 12.66 -17.70 -21.94
C ARG A 146 12.88 -16.45 -21.09
N ASN A 147 14.08 -15.86 -21.15
CA ASN A 147 14.40 -14.65 -20.39
C ASN A 147 13.31 -13.59 -20.58
N HIS A 148 12.63 -13.23 -19.51
CA HIS A 148 11.69 -12.13 -19.49
C HIS A 148 12.46 -10.82 -19.30
N THR A 149 11.90 -9.73 -19.83
CA THR A 149 12.49 -8.40 -19.61
C THR A 149 12.35 -7.98 -18.16
N TYR A 150 11.17 -8.23 -17.58
CA TYR A 150 10.82 -7.85 -16.21
C TYR A 150 10.27 -9.02 -15.43
N ALA A 151 10.51 -9.01 -14.10
CA ALA A 151 9.85 -9.89 -13.14
C ALA A 151 9.04 -9.03 -12.14
N CYS A 152 7.72 -9.15 -12.15
CA CYS A 152 6.83 -8.52 -11.17
C CYS A 152 6.80 -9.35 -9.89
N ILE A 153 7.16 -8.74 -8.77
CA ILE A 153 7.31 -9.36 -7.45
C ILE A 153 6.50 -8.53 -6.45
N PHE A 154 5.62 -9.17 -5.69
CA PHE A 154 4.82 -8.48 -4.69
C PHE A 154 5.57 -8.37 -3.37
N SER A 155 5.66 -7.18 -2.78
CA SER A 155 6.28 -6.87 -1.48
C SER A 155 7.80 -7.16 -1.39
N GLY A 156 8.25 -8.34 -1.75
CA GLY A 156 9.66 -8.74 -1.71
C GLY A 156 10.15 -9.28 -0.36
N ALA A 157 9.30 -9.30 0.68
CA ALA A 157 9.71 -9.63 2.05
C ALA A 157 9.66 -11.14 2.38
N GLN A 158 8.84 -11.91 1.67
CA GLN A 158 8.68 -13.35 1.92
C GLN A 158 9.82 -14.16 1.27
N ILE A 159 10.09 -15.35 1.80
CA ILE A 159 11.19 -16.23 1.34
C ILE A 159 11.16 -16.47 -0.16
N TYR A 160 9.98 -16.78 -0.74
CA TYR A 160 9.88 -17.03 -2.18
C TYR A 160 10.24 -15.81 -3.03
N ASN A 161 9.86 -14.63 -2.59
CA ASN A 161 10.18 -13.36 -3.24
C ASN A 161 11.64 -12.97 -3.02
N ARG A 162 12.12 -13.12 -1.78
CA ARG A 162 13.49 -12.75 -1.42
C ARG A 162 14.52 -13.59 -2.16
N THR A 163 14.28 -14.91 -2.26
CA THR A 163 15.13 -15.82 -3.03
C THR A 163 15.18 -15.48 -4.51
N LEU A 164 14.04 -15.09 -5.10
CA LEU A 164 13.99 -14.62 -6.49
C LEU A 164 14.77 -13.31 -6.66
N LEU A 165 14.56 -12.32 -5.79
CA LEU A 165 15.28 -11.03 -5.83
C LEU A 165 16.80 -11.22 -5.78
N GLU A 166 17.29 -12.10 -4.90
CA GLU A 166 18.73 -12.38 -4.81
C GLU A 166 19.30 -13.01 -6.10
N LEU A 167 18.58 -13.96 -6.70
CA LEU A 167 19.00 -14.56 -7.97
C LEU A 167 18.98 -13.56 -9.14
N LEU A 168 18.02 -12.63 -9.14
CA LEU A 168 17.90 -11.62 -10.18
C LEU A 168 19.03 -10.58 -10.15
N LYS A 169 19.79 -10.44 -9.06
CA LYS A 169 20.97 -9.55 -9.01
C LYS A 169 22.03 -9.87 -10.07
N THR A 170 22.11 -11.15 -10.49
CA THR A 170 23.06 -11.63 -11.50
C THR A 170 22.37 -12.10 -12.78
N HIS A 171 21.06 -11.87 -12.92
CA HIS A 171 20.27 -12.28 -14.06
C HIS A 171 19.84 -11.08 -14.93
N PRO A 172 19.71 -11.21 -16.26
CA PRO A 172 19.33 -10.10 -17.14
C PRO A 172 17.88 -9.58 -16.94
N THR A 173 17.00 -10.34 -16.29
CA THR A 173 15.63 -9.94 -15.99
C THR A 173 15.61 -8.91 -14.86
N ILE A 174 14.96 -7.79 -15.09
CA ILE A 174 14.89 -6.66 -14.14
C ILE A 174 13.71 -6.91 -13.17
N PRO A 175 13.93 -6.93 -11.85
CA PRO A 175 12.84 -7.03 -10.87
C PRO A 175 12.07 -5.72 -10.76
N LEU A 176 10.75 -5.82 -10.81
CA LEU A 176 9.82 -4.75 -10.49
C LEU A 176 9.07 -5.17 -9.22
N VAL A 177 9.37 -4.50 -8.11
CA VAL A 177 8.70 -4.78 -6.84
C VAL A 177 7.47 -3.89 -6.72
N LEU A 178 6.33 -4.54 -6.45
CA LEU A 178 5.03 -3.89 -6.36
C LEU A 178 4.45 -4.01 -4.95
N GLU A 179 3.75 -2.96 -4.48
CA GLU A 179 3.04 -2.96 -3.20
C GLU A 179 1.87 -1.97 -3.28
N HIS A 180 0.83 -2.20 -2.48
CA HIS A 180 -0.31 -1.31 -2.39
C HIS A 180 0.01 -0.04 -1.61
N PHE A 181 -0.66 1.05 -1.97
CA PHE A 181 -0.63 2.29 -1.19
C PHE A 181 -1.95 2.45 -0.40
N PHE A 182 -1.94 3.24 0.68
CA PHE A 182 -3.10 3.35 1.58
C PHE A 182 -4.37 3.87 0.89
N THR A 183 -4.24 4.67 -0.16
CA THR A 183 -5.37 5.15 -0.95
C THR A 183 -6.17 4.00 -1.61
N GLY A 184 -5.54 2.83 -1.78
CA GLY A 184 -6.13 1.68 -2.46
C GLY A 184 -6.41 1.89 -3.95
N ASN A 185 -6.09 3.07 -4.49
CA ASN A 185 -6.23 3.43 -5.91
C ASN A 185 -4.89 3.58 -6.61
N GLU A 186 -3.80 3.55 -5.87
CA GLU A 186 -2.42 3.61 -6.35
C GLU A 186 -1.60 2.44 -5.80
N TYR A 187 -0.52 2.12 -6.50
CA TYR A 187 0.45 1.11 -6.09
C TYR A 187 1.87 1.53 -6.43
N TYR A 188 2.82 1.05 -5.64
CA TYR A 188 4.24 1.14 -5.95
C TYR A 188 4.59 0.17 -7.07
N MET A 189 5.52 0.56 -7.93
CA MET A 189 6.17 -0.30 -8.90
C MET A 189 7.59 0.21 -9.10
N GLU A 190 8.56 -0.39 -8.44
CA GLU A 190 9.94 0.08 -8.41
C GLU A 190 10.91 -1.00 -8.89
N GLU A 191 11.88 -0.62 -9.70
CA GLU A 191 13.06 -1.45 -9.95
C GLU A 191 13.87 -1.51 -8.65
N LYS A 192 13.89 -2.70 -8.04
CA LYS A 192 14.45 -2.87 -6.71
C LYS A 192 14.82 -4.32 -6.43
N TYR A 193 15.92 -4.53 -5.71
CA TYR A 193 16.43 -5.87 -5.31
C TYR A 193 16.21 -6.15 -3.81
N ASP A 194 15.43 -5.33 -3.14
CA ASP A 194 15.10 -5.40 -1.72
C ASP A 194 13.59 -5.28 -1.50
N PRO A 195 13.06 -5.72 -0.34
CA PRO A 195 11.67 -5.51 0.02
C PRO A 195 11.26 -4.04 -0.02
N ILE A 196 10.03 -3.76 -0.47
CA ILE A 196 9.53 -2.39 -0.61
C ILE A 196 8.74 -1.86 0.62
N PRO A 197 8.16 -2.68 1.54
CA PRO A 197 7.40 -2.16 2.67
C PRO A 197 8.23 -1.16 3.49
N ASN A 198 7.73 0.07 3.64
CA ASN A 198 8.41 1.21 4.27
C ASN A 198 9.83 1.50 3.72
N ASN A 199 10.18 0.96 2.55
CA ASN A 199 11.49 1.04 1.92
C ASN A 199 11.40 1.43 0.44
N THR A 200 10.43 2.27 0.08
CA THR A 200 10.36 2.87 -1.28
C THR A 200 11.62 3.68 -1.59
N ASN A 201 12.00 3.76 -2.86
CA ASN A 201 13.13 4.59 -3.29
C ASN A 201 12.98 6.07 -2.90
N LEU A 202 11.74 6.54 -2.71
CA LEU A 202 11.43 7.90 -2.27
C LEU A 202 11.72 8.16 -0.77
N LYS A 203 11.99 7.13 0.00
CA LYS A 203 12.50 7.27 1.37
C LYS A 203 13.84 8.01 1.38
N ILE A 204 14.68 7.75 0.38
CA ILE A 204 16.00 8.38 0.22
C ILE A 204 15.81 9.84 -0.21
N ASN A 205 16.28 10.79 0.60
CA ASN A 205 16.08 12.22 0.35
C ASN A 205 16.60 12.68 -1.00
N ASN A 206 17.75 12.19 -1.46
CA ASN A 206 18.28 12.53 -2.78
C ASN A 206 17.34 12.10 -3.90
N THR A 207 16.78 10.89 -3.84
CA THR A 207 15.79 10.41 -4.81
C THR A 207 14.48 11.22 -4.74
N TYR A 208 14.01 11.49 -3.54
CA TYR A 208 12.81 12.31 -3.33
C TYR A 208 12.98 13.73 -3.87
N ASN A 209 14.12 14.37 -3.60
CA ASN A 209 14.42 15.74 -4.05
C ASN A 209 14.68 15.82 -5.57
N SER A 210 15.12 14.73 -6.20
CA SER A 210 15.29 14.68 -7.66
C SER A 210 13.98 14.67 -8.44
N ILE A 211 12.84 14.44 -7.77
CA ILE A 211 11.52 14.54 -8.42
C ILE A 211 11.17 16.01 -8.58
N ILE A 212 11.22 16.47 -9.82
CA ILE A 212 10.88 17.84 -10.18
C ILE A 212 9.35 17.98 -10.20
N ILE A 213 8.87 18.97 -9.49
CA ILE A 213 7.50 19.50 -9.57
C ILE A 213 7.61 20.99 -9.90
N GLU A 214 6.60 21.57 -10.51
CA GLU A 214 6.54 23.01 -10.70
C GLU A 214 6.60 23.70 -9.33
N GLU A 215 7.38 24.78 -9.22
CA GLU A 215 7.51 25.50 -7.95
C GLU A 215 6.33 26.42 -7.67
N HIS A 216 5.76 26.99 -8.73
CA HIS A 216 4.65 27.94 -8.63
C HIS A 216 3.72 27.86 -9.85
N GLY A 217 2.51 28.36 -9.71
CA GLY A 217 1.58 28.61 -10.81
C GLY A 217 0.51 27.54 -11.00
N PHE A 218 -0.31 27.73 -12.01
CA PHE A 218 -1.53 26.96 -12.28
C PHE A 218 -1.30 25.43 -12.39
N GLU A 219 -0.18 25.00 -12.95
CA GLU A 219 0.11 23.57 -13.09
C GLU A 219 0.38 22.91 -11.74
N LEU A 220 1.10 23.58 -10.83
CA LEU A 220 1.32 23.08 -9.47
C LEU A 220 -0.01 22.98 -8.71
N ASP A 221 -0.85 24.02 -8.77
CA ASP A 221 -2.16 24.02 -8.12
C ASP A 221 -3.04 22.90 -8.65
N ARG A 222 -3.01 22.65 -9.96
CA ARG A 222 -3.72 21.55 -10.58
C ARG A 222 -3.22 20.18 -10.08
N GLU A 223 -1.91 20.00 -9.93
CA GLU A 223 -1.32 18.75 -9.42
C GLU A 223 -1.64 18.55 -7.93
N ARG A 224 -1.58 19.61 -7.13
CA ARG A 224 -2.00 19.60 -5.72
C ARG A 224 -3.46 19.20 -5.57
N ILE A 225 -4.37 19.83 -6.31
CA ILE A 225 -5.79 19.50 -6.31
C ILE A 225 -6.02 18.03 -6.68
N LYS A 226 -5.30 17.50 -7.67
CA LYS A 226 -5.40 16.07 -8.03
C LYS A 226 -4.92 15.17 -6.90
N ALA A 227 -3.77 15.46 -6.30
CA ALA A 227 -3.21 14.68 -5.20
C ALA A 227 -4.12 14.70 -3.97
N ILE A 228 -4.65 15.87 -3.59
CA ILE A 228 -5.63 16.05 -2.52
C ILE A 228 -6.90 15.24 -2.79
N ASN A 229 -7.45 15.31 -4.00
CA ASN A 229 -8.63 14.52 -4.37
C ASN A 229 -8.38 13.01 -4.27
N LYS A 230 -7.19 12.53 -4.60
CA LYS A 230 -6.84 11.11 -4.42
C LYS A 230 -6.88 10.70 -2.96
N VAL A 231 -6.43 11.53 -2.04
CA VAL A 231 -6.52 11.27 -0.59
C VAL A 231 -7.99 11.32 -0.12
N LEU A 232 -8.74 12.35 -0.50
CA LEU A 232 -10.18 12.48 -0.16
C LEU A 232 -11.02 11.31 -0.66
N LEU A 233 -10.73 10.80 -1.86
CA LEU A 233 -11.43 9.67 -2.47
C LEU A 233 -10.85 8.31 -2.06
N THR A 234 -9.99 8.28 -1.05
CA THR A 234 -9.39 7.06 -0.54
C THR A 234 -10.47 6.03 -0.20
N LYS A 235 -10.34 4.87 -0.82
CA LYS A 235 -11.11 3.68 -0.47
C LYS A 235 -10.11 2.64 0.00
N ASN A 236 -9.89 2.57 1.31
CA ASN A 236 -9.05 1.51 1.85
C ASN A 236 -9.67 0.15 1.46
N LYS A 237 -9.06 -0.52 0.49
CA LYS A 237 -9.56 -1.80 -0.06
C LYS A 237 -9.28 -2.98 0.86
N ASN A 238 -8.30 -2.84 1.73
CA ASN A 238 -7.80 -3.94 2.55
C ASN A 238 -8.39 -3.94 3.94
N VAL A 239 -8.69 -2.77 4.51
CA VAL A 239 -9.22 -2.64 5.87
C VAL A 239 -10.43 -1.71 5.86
N ARG A 240 -11.59 -2.26 6.27
CA ARG A 240 -12.78 -1.44 6.49
C ARG A 240 -12.57 -0.65 7.79
N GLN A 241 -12.61 0.68 7.69
CA GLN A 241 -12.55 1.53 8.87
C GLN A 241 -13.85 1.40 9.68
N PRO A 242 -13.75 1.34 11.01
CA PRO A 242 -14.93 1.40 11.87
C PRO A 242 -15.72 2.69 11.68
N SER A 243 -17.00 2.66 11.98
CA SER A 243 -17.90 3.83 11.86
C SER A 243 -18.09 4.60 13.17
N ASP A 244 -17.63 4.04 14.29
CA ASP A 244 -17.94 4.58 15.60
C ASP A 244 -17.11 5.84 15.89
N THR A 245 -17.80 6.90 16.26
CA THR A 245 -17.25 8.19 16.67
C THR A 245 -17.74 8.48 18.09
N LEU A 246 -17.06 7.89 19.09
CA LEU A 246 -17.31 8.26 20.48
C LEU A 246 -16.66 9.62 20.78
N LEU A 247 -17.31 10.41 21.63
CA LEU A 247 -16.69 11.60 22.18
C LEU A 247 -15.76 11.16 23.32
N LEU A 248 -14.47 11.55 23.24
CA LEU A 248 -13.54 11.35 24.32
C LEU A 248 -13.86 12.36 25.42
N GLU A 249 -14.13 11.89 26.62
CA GLU A 249 -14.20 12.76 27.77
C GLU A 249 -12.77 13.26 28.10
N LYS A 250 -12.48 14.50 27.76
CA LYS A 250 -11.18 15.12 28.08
C LYS A 250 -11.11 15.39 29.58
N LYS A 251 -10.51 14.46 30.30
CA LYS A 251 -10.22 14.63 31.75
C LYS A 251 -8.86 15.29 31.97
N ASN A 252 -7.95 15.23 31.04
CA ASN A 252 -6.57 15.65 31.10
C ASN A 252 -6.24 16.71 30.05
N SER A 253 -5.16 17.43 30.21
CA SER A 253 -4.76 18.53 29.34
C SER A 253 -4.23 18.06 27.98
N LYS A 254 -3.62 16.87 27.91
CA LYS A 254 -2.97 16.32 26.70
C LYS A 254 -3.55 14.95 26.35
N THR A 255 -4.14 14.80 25.18
CA THR A 255 -4.59 13.53 24.64
C THR A 255 -3.59 13.03 23.58
N VAL A 256 -2.91 11.93 23.87
CA VAL A 256 -1.95 11.28 22.96
C VAL A 256 -2.58 10.02 22.37
N THR A 257 -2.81 10.01 21.08
CA THR A 257 -3.29 8.81 20.38
C THR A 257 -2.13 8.04 19.75
N ILE A 258 -1.98 6.79 20.15
CA ILE A 258 -0.99 5.85 19.62
C ILE A 258 -1.67 5.00 18.55
N ILE A 259 -1.18 5.06 17.30
CA ILE A 259 -1.69 4.22 16.20
C ILE A 259 -0.93 2.91 16.18
N GLY A 260 -1.63 1.84 16.56
CA GLY A 260 -1.08 0.49 16.58
C GLY A 260 -0.84 -0.09 15.18
N GLN A 261 0.27 -0.79 15.02
CA GLN A 261 0.59 -1.63 13.86
C GLN A 261 0.69 -3.08 14.33
N VAL A 262 0.44 -4.02 13.43
CA VAL A 262 0.47 -5.44 13.77
C VAL A 262 1.89 -5.91 14.09
N ILE A 263 2.04 -6.88 15.00
CA ILE A 263 3.34 -7.37 15.47
C ILE A 263 4.24 -7.91 14.34
N ASN A 264 3.66 -8.47 13.31
CA ASN A 264 4.37 -9.05 12.17
C ASN A 264 4.29 -8.18 10.89
N ASP A 265 4.31 -6.84 11.06
CA ASP A 265 4.30 -5.91 9.94
C ASP A 265 5.68 -5.84 9.26
N PHE A 266 5.74 -6.23 8.00
CA PHE A 266 6.98 -6.14 7.20
C PHE A 266 7.50 -4.71 7.05
N SER A 267 6.64 -3.70 7.15
CA SER A 267 7.08 -2.29 7.15
C SER A 267 8.02 -1.97 8.32
N ILE A 268 7.86 -2.68 9.45
CA ILE A 268 8.73 -2.57 10.62
C ILE A 268 9.88 -3.57 10.49
N ILE A 269 9.58 -4.84 10.27
CA ILE A 269 10.57 -5.93 10.22
C ILE A 269 11.71 -5.64 9.24
N CYS A 270 11.38 -5.16 8.03
CA CYS A 270 12.37 -4.90 6.98
C CYS A 270 13.18 -3.60 7.20
N THR A 271 12.69 -2.66 8.03
CA THR A 271 13.30 -1.33 8.15
C THR A 271 13.58 -0.89 9.59
N ALA A 272 13.42 -1.79 10.55
CA ALA A 272 13.65 -1.50 11.96
C ALA A 272 15.07 -0.94 12.19
N LYS A 273 15.13 0.15 12.98
CA LYS A 273 16.38 0.70 13.52
C LYS A 273 16.48 0.42 15.02
N ASN A 274 15.50 0.91 15.77
CA ASN A 274 15.55 0.89 17.25
C ASN A 274 14.48 -0.02 17.85
N TYR A 275 13.40 -0.32 17.13
CA TYR A 275 12.28 -1.13 17.60
C TYR A 275 11.89 -2.17 16.54
N ILE A 276 12.07 -3.45 16.85
CA ILE A 276 11.67 -4.57 15.99
C ILE A 276 10.32 -5.17 16.47
N SER A 277 10.02 -5.09 17.76
CA SER A 277 8.77 -5.56 18.34
C SER A 277 7.84 -4.37 18.60
N THR A 278 6.67 -4.38 17.95
CA THR A 278 5.66 -3.33 18.16
C THR A 278 5.06 -3.36 19.56
N ILE A 279 4.86 -4.56 20.13
CA ILE A 279 4.27 -4.71 21.46
C ILE A 279 5.17 -4.08 22.51
N ASP A 280 6.47 -4.40 22.50
CA ASP A 280 7.41 -3.90 23.48
C ASP A 280 7.58 -2.39 23.34
N PHE A 281 7.62 -1.88 22.12
CA PHE A 281 7.59 -0.44 21.85
C PHE A 281 6.36 0.25 22.45
N TYR A 282 5.16 -0.31 22.24
CA TYR A 282 3.94 0.33 22.77
C TYR A 282 3.87 0.28 24.28
N ILE A 283 4.33 -0.80 24.92
CA ILE A 283 4.40 -0.90 26.38
C ILE A 283 5.36 0.17 26.93
N GLU A 284 6.57 0.27 26.39
CA GLU A 284 7.56 1.27 26.79
C GLU A 284 7.04 2.70 26.59
N LEU A 285 6.40 2.97 25.44
CA LEU A 285 5.81 4.28 25.15
C LEU A 285 4.68 4.64 26.13
N ILE A 286 3.78 3.70 26.43
CA ILE A 286 2.67 3.90 27.37
C ILE A 286 3.23 4.18 28.77
N ASP A 287 4.18 3.39 29.24
CA ASP A 287 4.80 3.57 30.56
C ASP A 287 5.48 4.93 30.67
N LYS A 288 6.19 5.34 29.63
CA LYS A 288 6.86 6.64 29.59
C LYS A 288 5.88 7.81 29.62
N LEU A 289 4.82 7.74 28.82
CA LEU A 289 3.78 8.78 28.76
C LEU A 289 3.01 8.89 30.09
N LEU A 290 2.77 7.77 30.77
CA LEU A 290 2.10 7.75 32.09
C LEU A 290 2.94 8.32 33.24
N CYS A 291 4.20 8.70 33.02
CA CYS A 291 4.98 9.50 33.96
C CYS A 291 4.53 10.97 34.02
N ASP A 292 3.73 11.45 33.06
CA ASP A 292 3.10 12.77 33.04
C ASP A 292 1.62 12.61 33.41
N ASP A 293 1.20 13.17 34.56
CA ASP A 293 -0.17 13.04 35.06
C ASP A 293 -1.21 13.78 34.21
N ASP A 294 -0.76 14.72 33.41
CA ASP A 294 -1.59 15.47 32.47
C ASP A 294 -1.87 14.72 31.13
N VAL A 295 -1.29 13.54 30.95
CA VAL A 295 -1.46 12.77 29.70
C VAL A 295 -2.58 11.75 29.83
N PHE A 296 -3.49 11.77 28.86
CA PHE A 296 -4.47 10.72 28.57
C PHE A 296 -4.09 10.01 27.28
N ILE A 297 -4.02 8.69 27.31
CA ILE A 297 -3.57 7.88 26.19
C ILE A 297 -4.76 7.18 25.52
N VAL A 298 -4.85 7.26 24.20
CA VAL A 298 -5.75 6.43 23.40
C VAL A 298 -4.91 5.49 22.55
N PHE A 299 -4.94 4.21 22.85
CA PHE A 299 -4.30 3.20 21.99
C PHE A 299 -5.31 2.63 21.00
N LYS A 300 -5.13 2.93 19.71
CA LYS A 300 -5.94 2.38 18.63
C LYS A 300 -5.24 1.19 18.00
N SER A 301 -5.74 -0.02 18.28
CA SER A 301 -5.21 -1.24 17.67
C SER A 301 -5.53 -1.32 16.17
N HIS A 302 -4.75 -2.13 15.45
CA HIS A 302 -4.94 -2.32 14.02
C HIS A 302 -6.08 -3.33 13.77
N PRO A 303 -7.15 -2.94 13.03
CA PRO A 303 -8.35 -3.79 12.89
C PRO A 303 -8.12 -5.07 12.07
N TRP A 304 -7.01 -5.17 11.33
CA TRP A 304 -6.67 -6.34 10.51
C TRP A 304 -5.93 -7.44 11.28
N GLU A 305 -5.46 -7.19 12.52
CA GLU A 305 -4.58 -8.13 13.22
C GLU A 305 -5.22 -9.51 13.42
N ARG A 306 -6.53 -9.56 13.70
CA ARG A 306 -7.30 -10.81 13.86
C ARG A 306 -7.32 -11.69 12.61
N GLN A 307 -7.07 -11.10 11.45
CA GLN A 307 -7.08 -11.79 10.14
C GLN A 307 -5.67 -12.05 9.61
N LYS A 308 -4.64 -11.59 10.34
CA LYS A 308 -3.26 -11.73 9.93
C LYS A 308 -2.79 -13.17 10.12
N ASN A 309 -2.11 -13.74 9.12
CA ASN A 309 -1.52 -15.07 9.24
C ASN A 309 -0.53 -15.12 10.42
N ASN A 310 -0.45 -16.27 11.09
CA ASN A 310 0.37 -16.54 12.27
C ASN A 310 -0.02 -15.75 13.54
N VAL A 311 -0.96 -14.82 13.49
CA VAL A 311 -1.47 -14.10 14.66
C VAL A 311 -2.90 -14.56 14.99
N ARG A 312 -3.85 -14.38 14.07
CA ARG A 312 -5.27 -14.79 14.14
C ARG A 312 -6.02 -14.38 15.41
N SER A 313 -5.52 -13.37 16.10
CA SER A 313 -6.09 -12.79 17.31
C SER A 313 -5.80 -11.29 17.33
N ALA A 314 -6.34 -10.56 18.29
CA ALA A 314 -5.94 -9.17 18.53
C ALA A 314 -4.69 -9.11 19.45
N LEU A 315 -3.64 -9.86 19.11
CA LEU A 315 -2.50 -10.10 20.00
C LEU A 315 -1.90 -8.81 20.58
N THR A 316 -1.67 -7.79 19.75
CA THR A 316 -1.15 -6.50 20.22
C THR A 316 -2.09 -5.86 21.24
N LEU A 317 -3.40 -5.81 20.94
CA LEU A 317 -4.40 -5.28 21.85
C LEU A 317 -4.48 -6.07 23.14
N ASP A 318 -4.47 -7.40 23.06
CA ASP A 318 -4.56 -8.29 24.20
C ASP A 318 -3.33 -8.10 25.13
N LYS A 319 -2.12 -8.01 24.57
CA LYS A 319 -0.88 -7.80 25.34
C LYS A 319 -0.82 -6.41 25.98
N ILE A 320 -1.23 -5.37 25.27
CA ILE A 320 -1.33 -4.03 25.85
C ILE A 320 -2.39 -4.01 26.97
N ASN A 321 -3.53 -4.69 26.80
CA ASN A 321 -4.54 -4.80 27.84
C ASN A 321 -4.06 -5.57 29.08
N GLU A 322 -3.30 -6.66 28.90
CA GLU A 322 -2.64 -7.38 30.00
C GLU A 322 -1.70 -6.44 30.78
N HIS A 323 -0.89 -5.66 30.07
CA HIS A 323 0.01 -4.69 30.67
C HIS A 323 -0.74 -3.62 31.46
N ILE A 324 -1.77 -2.99 30.86
CA ILE A 324 -2.55 -1.94 31.52
C ILE A 324 -3.24 -2.45 32.78
N LYS A 325 -3.75 -3.68 32.79
CA LYS A 325 -4.33 -4.31 33.99
C LYS A 325 -3.33 -4.51 35.12
N SER A 326 -2.03 -4.56 34.83
CA SER A 326 -0.97 -4.66 35.85
C SER A 326 -0.58 -3.33 36.47
N LEU A 327 -1.01 -2.21 35.87
CA LEU A 327 -0.72 -0.86 36.37
C LEU A 327 -1.61 -0.49 37.58
N SER A 328 -1.21 0.54 38.30
CA SER A 328 -2.06 1.14 39.36
C SER A 328 -3.38 1.65 38.75
N LEU A 329 -4.43 1.74 39.58
CA LEU A 329 -5.76 2.21 39.15
C LEU A 329 -5.68 3.63 38.56
N ASP A 330 -4.88 4.50 39.15
CA ASP A 330 -4.65 5.85 38.63
C ASP A 330 -4.09 5.84 37.20
N LYS A 331 -3.01 5.11 36.97
CA LYS A 331 -2.39 4.98 35.64
C LYS A 331 -3.30 4.30 34.61
N SER A 332 -3.92 3.19 35.01
CA SER A 332 -4.80 2.43 34.10
C SER A 332 -6.04 3.21 33.68
N SER A 333 -6.58 4.09 34.55
CA SER A 333 -7.73 4.95 34.22
C SER A 333 -7.43 6.02 33.17
N ARG A 334 -6.15 6.30 32.90
CA ARG A 334 -5.69 7.27 31.89
C ARG A 334 -5.38 6.64 30.53
N VAL A 335 -5.69 5.34 30.33
CA VAL A 335 -5.47 4.65 29.05
C VAL A 335 -6.77 4.08 28.53
N LEU A 336 -7.17 4.52 27.34
CA LEU A 336 -8.30 3.99 26.59
C LEU A 336 -7.77 3.08 25.47
N LEU A 337 -8.20 1.81 25.48
CA LEU A 337 -7.95 0.86 24.39
C LEU A 337 -9.13 0.84 23.45
N THR A 338 -8.88 0.92 22.14
CA THR A 338 -9.94 0.83 21.14
C THR A 338 -9.51 0.13 19.86
N GLU A 339 -10.40 -0.68 19.32
CA GLU A 339 -10.27 -1.29 17.98
C GLU A 339 -11.26 -0.63 17.00
N HIS A 340 -12.41 -0.19 17.49
CA HIS A 340 -13.58 0.18 16.68
C HIS A 340 -13.75 1.68 16.45
N PHE A 341 -12.89 2.51 17.04
CA PHE A 341 -12.99 3.95 16.86
C PHE A 341 -12.53 4.38 15.45
N ASN A 342 -13.28 5.29 14.83
CA ASN A 342 -12.89 5.86 13.54
C ASN A 342 -11.61 6.69 13.66
N LEU A 343 -10.66 6.49 12.74
CA LEU A 343 -9.37 7.18 12.78
C LEU A 343 -9.51 8.70 12.65
N GLU A 344 -10.35 9.18 11.73
CA GLU A 344 -10.60 10.62 11.55
C GLU A 344 -11.20 11.25 12.82
N GLY A 345 -12.14 10.54 13.46
CA GLY A 345 -12.72 10.96 14.73
C GLY A 345 -11.69 11.05 15.86
N LEU A 346 -10.71 10.13 15.89
CA LEU A 346 -9.60 10.18 16.85
C LEU A 346 -8.65 11.33 16.55
N ILE A 347 -8.26 11.52 15.30
CA ILE A 347 -7.36 12.62 14.89
C ILE A 347 -7.93 13.96 15.38
N LYS A 348 -9.23 14.22 15.13
CA LYS A 348 -9.91 15.47 15.53
C LYS A 348 -10.00 15.69 17.05
N GLN A 349 -9.88 14.65 17.85
CA GLN A 349 -10.01 14.72 19.31
C GLN A 349 -8.67 14.58 20.05
N SER A 350 -7.58 14.30 19.32
CA SER A 350 -6.24 14.13 19.86
C SER A 350 -5.45 15.44 19.86
N ASP A 351 -4.54 15.58 20.78
CA ASP A 351 -3.54 16.66 20.76
C ASP A 351 -2.28 16.21 20.03
N TYR A 352 -1.93 14.92 20.13
CA TYR A 352 -0.79 14.32 19.43
C TYR A 352 -1.14 12.96 18.87
N ILE A 353 -0.63 12.66 17.67
CA ILE A 353 -0.73 11.36 17.01
C ILE A 353 0.65 10.76 16.93
N VAL A 354 0.82 9.58 17.52
CA VAL A 354 2.11 8.87 17.58
C VAL A 354 2.01 7.54 16.84
N THR A 355 3.02 7.22 16.04
CA THR A 355 3.10 5.95 15.31
C THR A 355 4.56 5.51 15.12
N LEU A 356 4.79 4.24 14.79
CA LEU A 356 6.08 3.80 14.26
C LEU A 356 6.24 4.29 12.82
N CYS A 357 5.63 3.59 11.85
CA CYS A 357 5.73 3.96 10.44
C CYS A 357 4.39 3.78 9.70
N SER A 358 3.25 3.86 10.40
CA SER A 358 1.93 3.72 9.79
C SER A 358 1.63 4.85 8.81
N GLN A 359 1.08 4.51 7.65
CA GLN A 359 0.62 5.51 6.68
C GLN A 359 -0.55 6.36 7.20
N SER A 360 -1.18 5.98 8.32
CA SER A 360 -2.18 6.82 9.02
C SER A 360 -1.61 8.16 9.50
N ALA A 361 -0.29 8.29 9.63
CA ALA A 361 0.36 9.59 9.85
C ALA A 361 0.12 10.57 8.70
N ILE A 362 0.13 10.10 7.45
CA ILE A 362 -0.17 10.93 6.28
C ILE A 362 -1.63 11.39 6.35
N GLU A 363 -2.55 10.53 6.79
CA GLU A 363 -3.95 10.89 7.01
C GLU A 363 -4.07 11.95 8.13
N ALA A 364 -3.32 11.80 9.22
CA ALA A 364 -3.30 12.81 10.30
C ALA A 364 -2.75 14.15 9.82
N ALA A 365 -1.66 14.15 9.06
CA ALA A 365 -1.09 15.36 8.46
C ALA A 365 -2.08 16.02 7.48
N PHE A 366 -2.81 15.24 6.70
CA PHE A 366 -3.85 15.74 5.80
C PHE A 366 -4.96 16.50 6.53
N TRP A 367 -5.28 16.10 7.76
CA TRP A 367 -6.21 16.81 8.65
C TRP A 367 -5.55 17.95 9.45
N GLY A 368 -4.32 18.35 9.09
CA GLY A 368 -3.60 19.48 9.67
C GLY A 368 -2.85 19.16 10.96
N MET A 369 -2.88 17.92 11.46
CA MET A 369 -2.08 17.50 12.63
C MET A 369 -0.62 17.30 12.22
N LYS A 370 0.35 17.61 13.10
CA LYS A 370 1.75 17.26 12.88
C LYS A 370 2.05 15.91 13.53
N PRO A 371 2.05 14.78 12.79
CA PRO A 371 2.21 13.47 13.39
C PRO A 371 3.64 13.22 13.85
N ILE A 372 3.77 12.39 14.87
CA ILE A 372 5.03 11.95 15.46
C ILE A 372 5.32 10.53 14.99
N GLN A 373 6.50 10.30 14.41
CA GLN A 373 6.93 8.96 14.00
C GLN A 373 8.25 8.57 14.66
N LEU A 374 8.35 7.28 15.09
CA LEU A 374 9.53 6.70 15.75
C LEU A 374 10.08 5.47 15.01
N GLY A 375 9.51 5.11 13.85
CA GLY A 375 9.82 3.87 13.15
C GLY A 375 10.56 4.07 11.83
N ASN A 376 11.30 5.18 11.65
CA ASN A 376 12.03 5.46 10.42
C ASN A 376 11.12 5.34 9.17
N ALA A 377 9.97 6.02 9.22
CA ALA A 377 8.96 5.99 8.17
C ALA A 377 9.46 6.58 6.84
N PHE A 378 8.98 6.05 5.70
CA PHE A 378 9.37 6.55 4.38
C PHE A 378 8.96 8.00 4.13
N TYR A 379 7.94 8.47 4.82
CA TYR A 379 7.45 9.85 4.78
C TYR A 379 8.13 10.77 5.81
N GLY A 380 8.95 10.23 6.71
CA GLY A 380 9.73 11.01 7.67
C GLY A 380 10.74 11.93 7.01
N GLN A 381 11.13 13.00 7.68
CA GLN A 381 12.08 14.01 7.20
C GLN A 381 11.65 14.68 5.87
N LYS A 382 10.32 14.80 5.65
CA LYS A 382 9.76 15.49 4.48
C LYS A 382 9.12 16.83 4.85
N GLY A 383 9.32 17.30 6.09
CA GLY A 383 8.94 18.63 6.55
C GLY A 383 7.53 18.74 7.16
N PHE A 384 6.79 17.63 7.30
CA PHE A 384 5.44 17.64 7.88
C PHE A 384 5.25 16.65 9.05
N THR A 385 6.34 16.07 9.55
CA THR A 385 6.34 15.15 10.71
C THR A 385 7.29 15.64 11.78
N HIS A 386 7.05 15.21 13.02
CA HIS A 386 8.07 15.14 14.06
C HIS A 386 8.73 13.77 14.00
N ASP A 387 10.05 13.73 13.85
CA ASP A 387 10.83 12.51 13.61
C ASP A 387 11.76 12.28 14.79
N TYR A 388 11.60 11.15 15.49
CA TYR A 388 12.41 10.77 16.64
C TYR A 388 13.02 9.40 16.47
N ASP A 389 14.24 9.23 16.97
CA ASP A 389 14.91 7.93 17.02
C ASP A 389 14.63 7.19 18.33
N SER A 390 14.20 7.88 19.41
CA SER A 390 13.89 7.26 20.70
C SER A 390 12.63 7.84 21.37
N ILE A 391 12.01 7.02 22.23
CA ILE A 391 10.89 7.44 23.08
C ILE A 391 11.33 8.55 24.05
N ASP A 392 12.56 8.48 24.56
CA ASP A 392 13.07 9.47 25.53
C ASP A 392 13.22 10.85 24.90
N GLU A 393 13.72 10.96 23.68
CA GLU A 393 13.82 12.24 22.95
C GLU A 393 12.44 12.84 22.70
N PHE A 394 11.51 12.03 22.21
CA PHE A 394 10.11 12.44 22.01
C PHE A 394 9.49 12.94 23.32
N TYR A 395 9.61 12.16 24.41
CA TYR A 395 9.02 12.49 25.70
C TYR A 395 9.63 13.77 26.30
N ALA A 396 10.93 13.97 26.17
CA ALA A 396 11.60 15.19 26.64
C ALA A 396 11.08 16.45 25.93
N ASP A 397 10.79 16.38 24.63
CA ASP A 397 10.22 17.50 23.87
C ASP A 397 8.72 17.70 24.18
N LEU A 398 7.99 16.61 24.45
CA LEU A 398 6.59 16.68 24.91
C LEU A 398 6.50 17.40 26.28
N GLN A 399 7.37 17.06 27.24
CA GLN A 399 7.41 17.69 28.57
C GLN A 399 7.76 19.17 28.48
N LYS A 400 8.68 19.54 27.62
CA LYS A 400 9.12 20.94 27.42
C LYS A 400 8.15 21.76 26.59
N ASN A 401 7.00 21.19 26.18
CA ASN A 401 6.00 21.81 25.29
C ASN A 401 6.62 22.35 23.98
N LYS A 402 7.62 21.66 23.43
CA LYS A 402 8.28 22.04 22.18
C LYS A 402 7.56 21.51 20.93
N LEU A 403 6.56 20.64 21.10
CA LEU A 403 5.85 20.00 20.00
C LEU A 403 4.71 20.87 19.50
N ASN A 404 4.78 21.25 18.24
CA ASN A 404 3.63 21.82 17.56
C ASN A 404 2.60 20.72 17.28
N LYS A 405 1.35 20.94 17.74
CA LYS A 405 0.25 20.01 17.52
C LYS A 405 -0.20 19.97 16.05
N TYR A 406 -0.14 21.13 15.40
CA TYR A 406 -0.64 21.34 14.04
C TYR A 406 0.49 21.75 13.11
N LEU A 407 0.29 21.46 11.83
CA LEU A 407 1.18 21.93 10.78
C LEU A 407 1.09 23.45 10.64
N THR A 408 2.22 24.11 10.47
CA THR A 408 2.27 25.47 9.95
C THR A 408 1.87 25.50 8.46
N VAL A 409 1.67 26.67 7.88
CA VAL A 409 1.37 26.80 6.44
C VAL A 409 2.49 26.18 5.59
N ASP A 410 3.76 26.46 5.92
CA ASP A 410 4.91 25.93 5.18
C ASP A 410 5.01 24.40 5.31
N GLU A 411 4.71 23.86 6.48
CA GLU A 411 4.70 22.41 6.70
C GLU A 411 3.55 21.71 5.98
N TYR A 412 2.40 22.39 5.86
CA TYR A 412 1.29 21.90 5.06
C TYR A 412 1.61 21.94 3.57
N ASP A 413 2.30 22.97 3.10
CA ASP A 413 2.82 23.08 1.73
C ASP A 413 3.80 21.92 1.43
N ASN A 414 4.69 21.60 2.38
CA ASN A 414 5.56 20.43 2.28
C ASN A 414 4.78 19.11 2.16
N LEU A 415 3.67 18.96 2.90
CA LEU A 415 2.78 17.81 2.76
C LEU A 415 2.14 17.76 1.36
N GLU A 416 1.64 18.88 0.84
CA GLU A 416 1.05 18.91 -0.51
C GLU A 416 2.09 18.57 -1.59
N CYS A 417 3.30 19.11 -1.48
CA CYS A 417 4.41 18.76 -2.36
C CYS A 417 4.77 17.27 -2.26
N PHE A 418 4.77 16.70 -1.05
CA PHE A 418 4.95 15.27 -0.83
C PHE A 418 3.86 14.46 -1.53
N LEU A 419 2.59 14.84 -1.37
CA LEU A 419 1.47 14.13 -2.02
C LEU A 419 1.57 14.20 -3.54
N VAL A 420 1.98 15.34 -4.13
CA VAL A 420 2.21 15.46 -5.57
C VAL A 420 3.34 14.53 -6.01
N LYS A 421 4.49 14.57 -5.35
CA LYS A 421 5.64 13.70 -5.69
C LYS A 421 5.30 12.21 -5.60
N PHE A 422 4.51 11.82 -4.61
CA PHE A 422 4.08 10.43 -4.45
C PHE A 422 2.96 10.06 -5.42
N LEU A 423 1.81 10.72 -5.32
CA LEU A 423 0.57 10.29 -5.98
C LEU A 423 0.53 10.63 -7.48
N GLU A 424 1.18 11.74 -7.90
CA GLU A 424 1.14 12.17 -9.29
C GLU A 424 2.39 11.77 -10.09
N LYS A 425 3.57 11.71 -9.44
CA LYS A 425 4.83 11.49 -10.16
C LYS A 425 5.40 10.08 -10.00
N SER A 426 5.13 9.37 -8.89
CA SER A 426 5.85 8.12 -8.55
C SER A 426 4.98 6.89 -8.52
N LEU A 427 3.80 6.95 -7.89
CA LEU A 427 2.89 5.84 -7.83
C LEU A 427 2.13 5.64 -9.14
N ILE A 428 1.73 4.40 -9.37
CA ILE A 428 0.93 4.04 -10.54
C ILE A 428 -0.55 3.96 -10.12
N SER A 429 -1.42 4.67 -10.83
CA SER A 429 -2.86 4.54 -10.62
C SER A 429 -3.34 3.16 -11.05
N VAL A 430 -4.21 2.54 -10.23
CA VAL A 430 -4.90 1.28 -10.58
C VAL A 430 -5.82 1.45 -11.79
N HIS A 431 -6.27 2.68 -12.07
CA HIS A 431 -7.19 3.01 -13.15
C HIS A 431 -6.47 3.27 -14.49
N LYS A 432 -7.23 3.48 -15.56
CA LYS A 432 -6.72 3.75 -16.92
C LYS A 432 -5.67 4.88 -17.00
N SER A 433 -5.75 5.87 -16.11
CA SER A 433 -4.75 6.93 -15.99
C SER A 433 -3.33 6.43 -15.70
N GLY A 434 -3.19 5.28 -15.03
CA GLY A 434 -1.90 4.66 -14.75
C GLY A 434 -1.18 4.10 -15.97
N ILE A 435 -1.88 3.88 -17.10
CA ILE A 435 -1.27 3.28 -18.30
C ILE A 435 -0.15 4.17 -18.87
N LEU A 436 -0.35 5.49 -18.93
CA LEU A 436 0.67 6.42 -19.43
C LEU A 436 1.93 6.40 -18.55
N SER A 437 1.75 6.33 -17.23
CA SER A 437 2.86 6.22 -16.27
C SER A 437 3.62 4.92 -16.44
N LEU A 438 2.90 3.81 -16.71
CA LEU A 438 3.50 2.51 -17.00
C LEU A 438 4.23 2.49 -18.34
N GLU A 439 3.64 3.07 -19.41
CA GLU A 439 4.29 3.19 -20.72
C GLU A 439 5.63 3.93 -20.58
N LYS A 440 5.66 5.05 -19.85
CA LYS A 440 6.87 5.80 -19.58
C LYS A 440 7.89 4.97 -18.76
N LYS A 441 7.44 4.30 -17.70
CA LYS A 441 8.30 3.52 -16.79
C LYS A 441 8.91 2.31 -17.48
N LEU A 442 8.15 1.62 -18.32
CA LEU A 442 8.61 0.46 -19.08
C LEU A 442 9.22 0.82 -20.44
N LYS A 443 9.41 2.13 -20.71
CA LYS A 443 9.99 2.65 -21.97
C LYS A 443 9.25 2.14 -23.22
N LEU A 444 7.91 2.01 -23.11
CA LEU A 444 7.03 1.67 -24.21
C LEU A 444 6.65 2.91 -25.01
N PRO A 445 6.40 2.80 -26.31
CA PRO A 445 5.86 3.91 -27.09
C PRO A 445 4.45 4.25 -26.58
N SER A 446 4.19 5.56 -26.39
CA SER A 446 2.85 6.00 -26.00
C SER A 446 1.84 5.69 -27.11
N TYR A 447 0.75 5.02 -26.75
CA TYR A 447 -0.32 4.69 -27.69
C TYR A 447 -0.91 5.94 -28.38
N ILE A 448 -0.91 7.08 -27.68
CA ILE A 448 -1.36 8.37 -28.21
C ILE A 448 -0.48 8.81 -29.40
N SER A 449 0.83 8.60 -29.32
CA SER A 449 1.74 8.92 -30.43
C SER A 449 1.62 7.99 -31.63
N MET A 450 1.09 6.77 -31.44
CA MET A 450 0.87 5.82 -32.52
C MET A 450 -0.44 6.08 -33.30
N VAL A 451 -1.43 6.71 -32.67
CA VAL A 451 -2.77 6.95 -33.26
C VAL A 451 -2.86 8.34 -33.91
N GLN A 452 -2.05 9.30 -33.49
CA GLN A 452 -2.07 10.66 -34.05
C GLN A 452 -1.71 10.76 -35.56
N PRO A 453 -0.79 9.97 -36.16
CA PRO A 453 -0.52 10.09 -37.58
C PRO A 453 -1.73 9.72 -38.48
N VAL A 454 -2.54 8.77 -38.02
CA VAL A 454 -3.72 8.31 -38.80
C VAL A 454 -4.85 9.34 -38.83
N ILE A 455 -4.98 10.15 -37.75
CA ILE A 455 -6.01 11.18 -37.66
C ILE A 455 -5.59 12.46 -38.40
N LYS A 456 -4.29 12.74 -38.55
CA LYS A 456 -3.80 13.92 -39.30
C LYS A 456 -3.95 13.80 -40.80
N GLU A 457 -3.88 12.61 -41.36
CA GLU A 457 -4.07 12.40 -42.83
C GLU A 457 -5.54 12.49 -43.29
N VAL A 458 -6.50 12.24 -42.40
CA VAL A 458 -7.93 12.31 -42.74
C VAL A 458 -8.51 13.73 -42.72
N LYS A 459 -7.88 14.70 -42.02
CA LYS A 459 -8.42 16.07 -41.85
C LYS A 459 -7.98 17.12 -42.89
N TYR A 460 -7.07 16.80 -43.82
CA TYR A 460 -6.55 17.82 -44.74
C TYR A 460 -7.05 17.71 -46.20
N LYS A 461 -7.93 16.77 -46.54
CA LYS A 461 -8.45 16.66 -47.90
C LYS A 461 -9.85 17.25 -48.17
N ASP A 462 -10.61 17.67 -47.13
CA ASP A 462 -12.00 18.12 -47.31
C ASP A 462 -12.28 19.60 -46.92
N VAL A 463 -11.26 20.39 -46.53
CA VAL A 463 -11.51 21.81 -46.13
C VAL A 463 -11.36 22.77 -47.31
N ASP A 464 -10.70 22.43 -48.42
CA ASP A 464 -10.50 23.33 -49.56
C ASP A 464 -11.66 23.38 -50.57
N ARG A 465 -12.77 22.67 -50.33
CA ARG A 465 -13.94 22.69 -51.23
C ARG A 465 -15.13 23.53 -50.74
N ILE A 466 -15.09 24.07 -49.52
CA ILE A 466 -16.25 24.79 -48.96
C ILE A 466 -16.07 26.32 -48.96
N SER A 467 -14.89 26.86 -49.33
CA SER A 467 -14.62 28.32 -49.25
C SER A 467 -14.85 29.11 -50.56
N LYS A 468 -15.53 28.56 -51.54
CA LYS A 468 -15.77 29.29 -52.84
C LYS A 468 -17.22 29.49 -53.27
N ASN A 469 -18.21 29.20 -52.45
CA ASN A 469 -19.60 29.61 -52.76
C ASN A 469 -20.31 30.01 -51.46
N ASN A 470 -20.36 31.27 -51.19
CA ASN A 470 -21.49 31.98 -50.57
C ASN A 470 -21.08 33.41 -50.12
N SER A 471 -21.00 34.29 -51.09
CA SER A 471 -21.36 35.67 -50.89
C SER A 471 -22.63 35.91 -51.70
N GLU A 472 -23.79 35.86 -51.06
CA GLU A 472 -24.94 36.70 -51.35
C GLU A 472 -26.20 36.23 -50.60
N LYS A 473 -26.80 37.26 -49.94
CA LYS A 473 -28.21 37.38 -49.50
C LYS A 473 -28.64 36.80 -48.15
N VAL A 474 -28.71 37.73 -47.26
CA VAL A 474 -29.58 37.75 -46.07
C VAL A 474 -31.04 37.96 -46.49
N SER A 475 -31.97 37.12 -46.09
CA SER A 475 -33.34 37.53 -45.73
C SER A 475 -34.03 36.45 -44.90
N ASN A 476 -34.83 36.90 -43.96
CA ASN A 476 -35.57 36.25 -42.89
C ASN A 476 -36.44 35.05 -43.31
N ALA A 477 -36.69 34.26 -42.31
CA ALA A 477 -37.89 33.49 -41.92
C ALA A 477 -37.82 31.96 -42.12
N ASP A 478 -38.29 31.36 -41.05
CA ASP A 478 -38.99 30.08 -40.96
C ASP A 478 -38.24 28.89 -40.36
N ILE A 479 -38.74 28.59 -39.15
CA ILE A 479 -38.59 27.38 -38.35
C ILE A 479 -39.25 26.24 -39.12
N VAL A 480 -38.47 25.22 -39.52
CA VAL A 480 -39.02 23.93 -39.96
C VAL A 480 -38.24 22.78 -39.32
N HIS A 481 -38.98 21.95 -38.62
CA HIS A 481 -38.56 20.63 -38.11
C HIS A 481 -37.88 19.78 -39.16
N HIS A 482 -36.67 19.28 -38.88
CA HIS A 482 -36.12 18.14 -39.64
C HIS A 482 -36.04 16.89 -38.78
N LYS A 483 -36.72 15.87 -39.35
CA LYS A 483 -36.77 14.47 -38.91
C LYS A 483 -35.39 13.85 -38.88
N GLU A 484 -35.20 13.05 -37.82
CA GLU A 484 -34.08 12.11 -37.68
C GLU A 484 -34.08 11.10 -38.84
N ASN A 485 -33.04 11.13 -39.67
CA ASN A 485 -32.74 10.03 -40.56
C ASN A 485 -31.90 8.99 -39.82
N ASN A 486 -32.51 7.83 -39.62
CA ASN A 486 -31.86 6.60 -39.17
C ASN A 486 -30.79 6.15 -40.18
N MET A 487 -29.52 6.27 -39.83
CA MET A 487 -28.47 5.50 -40.47
C MET A 487 -28.29 4.17 -39.71
N ASN A 488 -28.59 3.08 -40.43
CA ASN A 488 -28.32 1.72 -39.98
C ASN A 488 -26.82 1.50 -39.79
N LEU A 489 -26.40 1.31 -38.51
CA LEU A 489 -25.06 0.91 -38.11
C LEU A 489 -25.04 -0.58 -37.70
N ASP A 490 -25.31 -1.46 -38.65
CA ASP A 490 -25.36 -2.90 -38.38
C ASP A 490 -24.10 -3.68 -38.77
N ASN A 491 -22.96 -3.04 -39.02
CA ASN A 491 -21.76 -3.78 -39.41
C ASN A 491 -20.44 -3.31 -38.80
N VAL A 492 -20.38 -3.15 -37.46
CA VAL A 492 -19.08 -3.19 -36.72
C VAL A 492 -19.32 -3.82 -35.36
N LYS A 493 -19.18 -5.13 -35.27
CA LYS A 493 -19.23 -5.85 -33.98
C LYS A 493 -17.87 -5.87 -33.33
N SER A 494 -17.67 -4.98 -32.36
CA SER A 494 -16.70 -5.16 -31.26
C SER A 494 -17.47 -5.24 -29.93
N PRO A 495 -17.37 -6.34 -29.16
CA PRO A 495 -18.19 -6.57 -27.97
C PRO A 495 -17.97 -5.58 -26.83
N LEU A 496 -16.87 -4.86 -26.84
CA LEU A 496 -16.51 -3.91 -25.76
C LEU A 496 -17.20 -2.54 -25.91
N ILE A 497 -17.34 -2.04 -27.12
CA ILE A 497 -18.01 -0.75 -27.40
C ILE A 497 -19.51 -0.83 -27.08
N ILE A 498 -20.12 -1.99 -27.33
CA ILE A 498 -21.56 -2.21 -27.03
C ILE A 498 -21.84 -2.23 -25.53
N LYS A 499 -20.89 -2.64 -24.70
CA LYS A 499 -21.07 -2.69 -23.24
C LYS A 499 -20.96 -1.30 -22.58
N GLU A 500 -20.06 -0.45 -23.05
CA GLU A 500 -19.94 0.95 -22.59
C GLU A 500 -21.15 1.79 -23.02
N TYR A 501 -21.60 1.67 -24.25
CA TYR A 501 -22.78 2.38 -24.77
C TYR A 501 -24.09 1.95 -24.10
N LYS A 502 -24.23 0.67 -23.75
CA LYS A 502 -25.38 0.18 -22.96
C LYS A 502 -25.34 0.70 -21.51
N ASN A 503 -24.16 0.83 -20.92
CA ASN A 503 -24.01 1.37 -19.57
C ASN A 503 -24.33 2.87 -19.50
N GLU A 504 -23.88 3.67 -20.46
CA GLU A 504 -24.22 5.11 -20.51
C GLU A 504 -25.72 5.34 -20.70
N LYS A 505 -26.37 4.61 -21.61
CA LYS A 505 -27.85 4.69 -21.76
C LYS A 505 -28.59 4.24 -20.50
N ALA A 506 -28.07 3.25 -19.77
CA ALA A 506 -28.69 2.80 -18.50
C ALA A 506 -28.52 3.85 -17.39
N ILE A 507 -27.36 4.51 -17.32
CA ILE A 507 -27.10 5.60 -16.37
C ILE A 507 -27.96 6.82 -16.68
N LEU A 508 -28.05 7.23 -17.93
CA LEU A 508 -28.93 8.33 -18.36
C LEU A 508 -30.41 8.06 -18.08
N LYS A 509 -30.88 6.81 -18.28
CA LYS A 509 -32.24 6.40 -17.89
C LYS A 509 -32.45 6.52 -16.37
N LYS A 510 -31.50 6.11 -15.56
CA LYS A 510 -31.56 6.25 -14.09
C LYS A 510 -31.60 7.72 -13.64
N ILE A 511 -30.76 8.57 -14.25
CA ILE A 511 -30.75 10.01 -13.97
C ILE A 511 -32.07 10.67 -14.38
N LYS A 512 -32.64 10.33 -15.56
CA LYS A 512 -33.94 10.83 -16.01
C LYS A 512 -35.07 10.38 -15.06
N LYS A 513 -35.05 9.11 -14.58
CA LYS A 513 -36.02 8.59 -13.61
C LYS A 513 -35.91 9.32 -12.26
N LEU A 514 -34.67 9.56 -11.78
CA LEU A 514 -34.44 10.32 -10.55
C LEU A 514 -34.97 11.77 -10.65
N LYS A 515 -34.69 12.45 -11.76
CA LYS A 515 -35.19 13.83 -11.98
C LYS A 515 -36.72 13.91 -12.12
N ARG A 516 -37.35 12.89 -12.74
CA ARG A 516 -38.78 12.88 -13.00
C ARG A 516 -39.62 12.48 -11.78
N ASN A 517 -39.15 11.53 -11.00
CA ASN A 517 -39.83 11.07 -9.79
C ASN A 517 -38.83 10.52 -8.77
N PRO A 518 -38.28 11.39 -7.91
CA PRO A 518 -37.28 11.01 -6.91
C PRO A 518 -37.77 9.94 -5.94
N LYS A 519 -39.06 10.06 -5.48
CA LYS A 519 -39.70 9.11 -4.56
C LYS A 519 -39.74 7.71 -5.15
N ALA A 520 -40.29 7.57 -6.35
CA ALA A 520 -40.39 6.28 -7.02
C ALA A 520 -38.97 5.70 -7.35
N PHE A 521 -38.01 6.54 -7.68
CA PHE A 521 -36.61 6.11 -7.91
C PHE A 521 -35.97 5.50 -6.65
N LEU A 522 -36.18 6.14 -5.50
CA LEU A 522 -35.63 5.68 -4.22
C LEU A 522 -36.35 4.42 -3.71
N ILE A 523 -37.67 4.32 -3.88
CA ILE A 523 -38.49 3.15 -3.46
C ILE A 523 -38.14 1.91 -4.30
N ASP A 524 -37.92 2.07 -5.61
CA ASP A 524 -37.56 0.98 -6.54
C ASP A 524 -36.09 0.56 -6.47
N SER A 525 -35.31 1.19 -5.61
CA SER A 525 -33.88 0.88 -5.48
C SER A 525 -33.67 -0.50 -4.85
N LYS A 526 -32.74 -1.27 -5.39
CA LYS A 526 -32.29 -2.53 -4.78
C LYS A 526 -31.51 -2.32 -3.46
N HIS A 527 -31.15 -1.09 -3.13
CA HIS A 527 -30.42 -0.76 -1.91
C HIS A 527 -31.38 -0.38 -0.77
N ARG A 528 -31.39 -1.18 0.26
CA ARG A 528 -32.26 -1.02 1.44
C ARG A 528 -32.15 0.36 2.10
N SER A 529 -30.94 0.96 2.08
CA SER A 529 -30.68 2.31 2.58
C SER A 529 -31.39 3.42 1.79
N LEU A 530 -31.53 3.27 0.47
CA LEU A 530 -32.22 4.23 -0.38
C LEU A 530 -33.75 4.12 -0.22
N ASN A 531 -34.24 2.91 0.05
CA ASN A 531 -35.67 2.70 0.38
C ASN A 531 -36.06 3.31 1.75
N LEU A 532 -35.16 3.24 2.73
CA LEU A 532 -35.31 3.91 4.02
C LEU A 532 -35.31 5.43 3.85
N LEU A 533 -34.37 5.96 3.05
CA LEU A 533 -34.31 7.40 2.75
C LEU A 533 -35.61 7.93 2.11
N ALA A 534 -36.24 7.14 1.23
CA ALA A 534 -37.53 7.50 0.63
C ALA A 534 -38.65 7.63 1.66
N ARG A 535 -38.63 6.82 2.71
CA ARG A 535 -39.63 6.88 3.80
C ARG A 535 -39.42 8.08 4.74
N PHE A 536 -38.20 8.62 4.79
CA PHE A 536 -37.88 9.79 5.61
C PHE A 536 -38.10 11.11 4.88
N LEU A 537 -37.94 11.13 3.56
CA LEU A 537 -38.02 12.36 2.76
C LEU A 537 -39.38 12.61 2.12
N PHE A 538 -40.21 11.58 2.01
CA PHE A 538 -41.51 11.62 1.35
C PHE A 538 -42.60 10.85 2.13
#